data_7a37f360a69665afeb0399c423ec653b
#
_entry.id   7a37f360a69665afeb0399c423ec653b
#
_cell.length_a   1.000
_cell.length_b   1.000
_cell.length_c   1.000
_cell.angle_alpha   90.00
_cell.angle_beta   90.00
_cell.angle_gamma   90.00
#
_symmetry.space_group_name_H-M   'P 1'
#
loop_
_entity.id
_entity.type
_entity.pdbx_description
1 polymer ?
#
loop_
_entity_poly.entity_id
_entity_poly.type
_entity_poly.pdbx_seq_one_letter_code
_entity_poly.pdbx_strand_id
1 'polypeptide(L)'
;MAEGKNPLIGMDFPDLDVIRVGDTYYMVSTTMHFFPGGQILKSHDLIHWEHCAYMFDTLEHTPGEQLEGEETIYGHGMWACSLRYHEGKFYAVFIAHEWDRTFLFTAERAEGPWTKSYIKGIYHDPSLLFDDDGRVYIVYSNRDIRLTELKPDLSGPMPGGLDRIIVRDAPGDFLGYEGAHLYKINGKYVLFLIHSQQRKWFRTQACFIADALDGVWAGGDVLAEGLPGTGEGAAQGGVVDTPYGRWFAMLFQDCGAVGRIPVLVPVTWNRFGYPVFGKVTTEIENASTRPGWQAEPLYGDDDFTRRQLNTFWQFNHEPREGCWETGKGYYRIRTDKLSRTLEHSRNTLTQRTMLPECAAEVTVDAADIREGDTAGLCLLIGSYGMIGLTREKDGMFLVMRARETKAPEEKELARIPWNEKTARLRAEVRFAEGRGEVLFYRMENETTWEALGPVHTMTYQLDHFAGARFGLFLYAEKETGGSADFSRFRYESGISRPE
;
A
#
# COMPACT_ATOMS: atom_id res chain seq x y z
N MET A 1 3.62 -31.01 -4.83
CA MET A 1 3.68 -29.83 -3.93
C MET A 1 2.85 -28.75 -4.61
N ALA A 2 2.03 -28.02 -3.91
CA ALA A 2 1.29 -26.91 -4.53
C ALA A 2 2.31 -25.85 -4.97
N GLU A 3 2.28 -25.48 -6.24
CA GLU A 3 3.16 -24.47 -6.83
C GLU A 3 2.50 -23.12 -6.66
N GLY A 4 3.25 -22.16 -6.12
CA GLY A 4 2.86 -20.74 -6.06
C GLY A 4 3.39 -19.99 -7.27
N LYS A 5 2.89 -18.77 -7.48
CA LYS A 5 3.36 -17.89 -8.54
C LYS A 5 3.85 -16.57 -7.97
N ASN A 6 4.94 -16.07 -8.50
CA ASN A 6 5.35 -14.68 -8.37
C ASN A 6 4.83 -13.86 -9.56
N PRO A 7 4.39 -12.61 -9.33
CA PRO A 7 4.24 -12.00 -8.01
C PRO A 7 3.17 -12.70 -7.16
N LEU A 8 3.36 -12.71 -5.83
CA LEU A 8 2.43 -13.37 -4.89
C LEU A 8 1.06 -12.70 -4.88
N ILE A 9 1.08 -11.39 -4.84
CA ILE A 9 -0.08 -10.52 -4.86
C ILE A 9 0.16 -9.50 -5.97
N GLY A 10 -0.67 -9.50 -7.00
CA GLY A 10 -0.56 -8.56 -8.12
C GLY A 10 -1.05 -7.15 -7.80
N MET A 11 -1.00 -6.73 -6.54
CA MET A 11 -1.49 -5.44 -6.01
C MET A 11 -0.39 -4.70 -5.26
N ASP A 12 -0.59 -3.39 -5.04
CA ASP A 12 0.31 -2.52 -4.29
C ASP A 12 0.35 -2.88 -2.80
N PHE A 13 1.41 -3.56 -2.39
CA PHE A 13 1.77 -3.82 -0.99
C PHE A 13 3.25 -3.52 -0.80
N PRO A 14 3.61 -2.24 -0.61
CA PRO A 14 5.01 -1.81 -0.54
C PRO A 14 5.63 -2.01 0.83
N ASP A 15 6.97 -1.97 0.88
CA ASP A 15 7.79 -1.87 2.09
C ASP A 15 7.45 -2.96 3.14
N LEU A 16 7.48 -4.21 2.70
CA LEU A 16 7.02 -5.36 3.46
C LEU A 16 7.96 -5.69 4.64
N ASP A 17 7.39 -5.97 5.81
CA ASP A 17 8.10 -6.72 6.84
C ASP A 17 7.29 -7.97 7.21
N VAL A 18 7.95 -9.11 7.26
CA VAL A 18 7.33 -10.43 7.46
C VAL A 18 7.92 -11.14 8.66
N ILE A 19 7.05 -11.72 9.49
CA ILE A 19 7.45 -12.57 10.62
C ILE A 19 6.63 -13.86 10.63
N ARG A 20 7.14 -14.88 11.33
CA ARG A 20 6.40 -16.09 11.64
C ARG A 20 6.16 -16.21 13.14
N VAL A 21 4.93 -16.51 13.52
CA VAL A 21 4.56 -16.85 14.90
C VAL A 21 3.83 -18.19 14.88
N GLY A 22 4.49 -19.22 15.41
CA GLY A 22 3.96 -20.58 15.32
C GLY A 22 3.88 -21.08 13.87
N ASP A 23 2.67 -21.39 13.42
CA ASP A 23 2.36 -21.86 12.08
C ASP A 23 1.81 -20.77 11.16
N THR A 24 1.80 -19.52 11.62
CA THR A 24 1.21 -18.39 10.90
C THR A 24 2.28 -17.38 10.52
N TYR A 25 2.28 -16.95 9.26
CA TYR A 25 3.08 -15.83 8.78
C TYR A 25 2.24 -14.55 8.83
N TYR A 26 2.85 -13.48 9.29
CA TYR A 26 2.24 -12.14 9.32
C TYR A 26 3.11 -11.18 8.53
N MET A 27 2.47 -10.35 7.73
CA MET A 27 3.13 -9.33 6.91
C MET A 27 2.46 -7.99 7.15
N VAL A 28 3.24 -6.96 7.46
CA VAL A 28 2.79 -5.58 7.46
C VAL A 28 3.22 -4.91 6.16
N SER A 29 2.42 -3.99 5.65
CA SER A 29 2.75 -3.16 4.49
C SER A 29 2.38 -1.71 4.73
N THR A 30 3.15 -0.82 4.14
CA THR A 30 2.90 0.62 4.08
C THR A 30 1.51 0.91 3.49
N THR A 31 0.77 1.81 4.13
CA THR A 31 -0.56 2.23 3.65
C THR A 31 -0.63 3.69 3.23
N MET A 32 0.46 4.44 3.35
CA MET A 32 0.54 5.85 2.98
C MET A 32 -0.58 6.67 3.60
N HIS A 33 -1.31 7.42 2.78
CA HIS A 33 -2.43 8.28 3.13
C HIS A 33 -3.80 7.57 3.17
N PHE A 34 -3.84 6.24 3.00
CA PHE A 34 -5.10 5.49 3.03
C PHE A 34 -5.48 5.04 4.44
N PHE A 35 -6.76 5.18 4.79
CA PHE A 35 -7.34 4.80 6.07
C PHE A 35 -8.51 3.81 5.92
N PRO A 36 -8.66 2.83 6.86
CA PRO A 36 -7.76 2.52 7.97
C PRO A 36 -6.38 2.11 7.48
N GLY A 37 -5.35 2.27 8.32
CA GLY A 37 -3.97 2.06 7.93
C GLY A 37 -3.21 1.05 8.78
N GLY A 38 -1.95 0.80 8.37
CA GLY A 38 -1.12 -0.22 8.99
C GLY A 38 -1.68 -1.62 8.75
N GLN A 39 -1.89 -1.97 7.47
CA GLN A 39 -2.50 -3.24 7.12
C GLN A 39 -1.58 -4.42 7.42
N ILE A 40 -2.10 -5.35 8.21
CA ILE A 40 -1.49 -6.64 8.50
C ILE A 40 -2.23 -7.70 7.71
N LEU A 41 -1.47 -8.48 6.96
CA LEU A 41 -1.95 -9.69 6.30
C LEU A 41 -1.44 -10.92 7.04
N LYS A 42 -2.12 -12.05 6.91
CA LYS A 42 -1.67 -13.35 7.41
C LYS A 42 -1.70 -14.40 6.31
N SER A 43 -0.83 -15.40 6.46
CA SER A 43 -0.70 -16.53 5.54
C SER A 43 -0.32 -17.80 6.30
N HIS A 44 -0.60 -18.96 5.72
CA HIS A 44 -0.08 -20.24 6.18
C HIS A 44 0.81 -20.96 5.13
N ASP A 45 1.17 -20.22 4.06
CA ASP A 45 1.99 -20.81 2.99
C ASP A 45 2.97 -19.83 2.33
N LEU A 46 3.00 -18.57 2.75
CA LEU A 46 3.76 -17.44 2.18
C LEU A 46 3.33 -17.02 0.75
N ILE A 47 2.37 -17.68 0.17
CA ILE A 47 1.91 -17.45 -1.22
C ILE A 47 0.56 -16.77 -1.23
N HIS A 48 -0.40 -17.34 -0.50
CA HIS A 48 -1.74 -16.81 -0.38
C HIS A 48 -1.86 -16.00 0.91
N TRP A 49 -2.39 -14.81 0.80
CA TRP A 49 -2.50 -13.86 1.91
C TRP A 49 -3.93 -13.39 2.06
N GLU A 50 -4.38 -13.26 3.29
CA GLU A 50 -5.67 -12.69 3.63
C GLU A 50 -5.50 -11.54 4.62
N HIS A 51 -6.49 -10.66 4.69
CA HIS A 51 -6.51 -9.58 5.66
C HIS A 51 -6.57 -10.14 7.09
N CYS A 52 -5.71 -9.61 7.96
CA CYS A 52 -5.72 -9.93 9.39
C CYS A 52 -6.28 -8.76 10.21
N ALA A 53 -5.70 -7.57 10.05
CA ALA A 53 -6.09 -6.37 10.78
C ALA A 53 -5.62 -5.09 10.09
N TYR A 54 -6.22 -3.98 10.51
CA TYR A 54 -5.61 -2.65 10.46
C TYR A 54 -5.17 -2.24 11.85
N MET A 55 -4.00 -1.60 11.98
CA MET A 55 -3.48 -1.16 13.28
C MET A 55 -4.19 0.09 13.80
N PHE A 56 -4.71 0.92 12.90
CA PHE A 56 -5.38 2.17 13.24
C PHE A 56 -6.47 2.54 12.23
N ASP A 57 -7.54 3.14 12.73
CA ASP A 57 -8.58 3.75 11.89
C ASP A 57 -8.16 5.15 11.44
N THR A 58 -7.46 5.88 12.31
CA THR A 58 -6.92 7.24 12.09
C THR A 58 -5.58 7.37 12.81
N LEU A 59 -4.75 8.37 12.41
CA LEU A 59 -3.48 8.63 13.11
C LEU A 59 -3.58 9.81 14.08
N GLU A 60 -3.53 11.05 13.61
CA GLU A 60 -3.42 12.26 14.47
C GLU A 60 -4.46 13.34 14.16
N HIS A 61 -5.35 13.11 13.19
CA HIS A 61 -6.39 14.06 12.77
C HIS A 61 -5.82 15.42 12.33
N THR A 62 -4.69 15.39 11.63
CA THR A 62 -4.11 16.65 11.11
C THR A 62 -4.97 17.24 9.99
N PRO A 63 -4.85 18.54 9.71
CA PRO A 63 -5.53 19.16 8.58
C PRO A 63 -5.27 18.44 7.25
N GLY A 64 -4.04 17.96 7.01
CA GLY A 64 -3.69 17.20 5.81
C GLY A 64 -4.35 15.83 5.76
N GLU A 65 -4.42 15.09 6.89
CA GLU A 65 -5.16 13.82 6.97
C GLU A 65 -6.64 14.00 6.67
N GLN A 66 -7.23 15.10 7.12
CA GLN A 66 -8.65 15.42 6.97
C GLN A 66 -8.99 16.17 5.69
N LEU A 67 -8.01 16.40 4.80
CA LEU A 67 -8.18 17.23 3.59
C LEU A 67 -8.79 18.61 3.91
N GLU A 68 -8.32 19.29 4.98
CA GLU A 68 -8.81 20.62 5.33
C GLU A 68 -8.15 21.70 4.47
N GLY A 69 -8.95 22.61 3.95
CA GLY A 69 -8.46 23.62 2.99
C GLY A 69 -7.84 22.95 1.77
N GLU A 70 -6.62 23.30 1.46
CA GLU A 70 -5.80 22.71 0.36
C GLU A 70 -4.74 21.73 0.89
N GLU A 71 -4.75 21.40 2.18
CA GLU A 71 -3.77 20.50 2.78
C GLU A 71 -4.09 19.03 2.45
N THR A 72 -3.04 18.28 2.15
CA THR A 72 -3.11 16.84 1.84
C THR A 72 -1.92 16.10 2.43
N ILE A 73 -2.02 14.78 2.54
CA ILE A 73 -0.90 13.91 2.91
C ILE A 73 -0.55 12.91 1.80
N TYR A 74 -0.81 13.25 0.54
CA TYR A 74 -0.35 12.44 -0.57
C TYR A 74 1.18 12.29 -0.55
N GLY A 75 1.66 11.06 -0.78
CA GLY A 75 3.08 10.73 -0.65
C GLY A 75 3.59 10.64 0.79
N HIS A 76 2.75 10.95 1.76
CA HIS A 76 3.01 10.93 3.20
C HIS A 76 2.06 9.96 3.92
N GLY A 77 1.84 10.14 5.21
CA GLY A 77 1.09 9.22 6.06
C GLY A 77 2.00 8.13 6.62
N MET A 78 1.55 6.90 6.70
CA MET A 78 2.35 5.78 7.19
C MET A 78 3.38 5.34 6.15
N TRP A 79 4.66 5.30 6.55
CA TRP A 79 5.77 4.77 5.76
C TRP A 79 6.20 3.38 6.21
N ALA A 80 7.38 2.90 5.76
CA ALA A 80 7.86 1.56 6.04
C ALA A 80 7.79 1.20 7.54
N CYS A 81 7.34 0.00 7.82
CA CYS A 81 7.05 -0.48 9.18
C CYS A 81 7.89 -1.71 9.50
N SER A 82 8.45 -1.73 10.71
CA SER A 82 9.03 -2.94 11.31
C SER A 82 7.98 -3.67 12.13
N LEU A 83 7.76 -4.94 11.85
CA LEU A 83 6.88 -5.83 12.63
C LEU A 83 7.71 -6.85 13.39
N ARG A 84 7.50 -6.98 14.71
CA ARG A 84 8.18 -7.96 15.56
C ARG A 84 7.21 -8.63 16.51
N TYR A 85 7.55 -9.85 16.91
CA TYR A 85 6.87 -10.58 17.97
C TYR A 85 7.88 -10.95 19.04
N HIS A 86 7.65 -10.49 20.26
CA HIS A 86 8.54 -10.72 21.39
C HIS A 86 7.74 -10.91 22.67
N GLU A 87 8.05 -11.95 23.46
CA GLU A 87 7.42 -12.26 24.74
C GLU A 87 5.88 -12.21 24.74
N GLY A 88 5.27 -12.80 23.71
CA GLY A 88 3.80 -12.90 23.63
C GLY A 88 3.11 -11.65 23.08
N LYS A 89 3.85 -10.65 22.58
CA LYS A 89 3.32 -9.38 22.12
C LYS A 89 3.87 -9.02 20.74
N PHE A 90 3.02 -8.45 19.90
CA PHE A 90 3.38 -7.84 18.63
C PHE A 90 3.79 -6.38 18.84
N TYR A 91 4.78 -5.95 18.09
CA TYR A 91 5.30 -4.58 18.05
C TYR A 91 5.39 -4.14 16.58
N ALA A 92 4.83 -2.99 16.26
CA ALA A 92 4.93 -2.37 14.95
C ALA A 92 5.46 -0.94 15.10
N VAL A 93 6.52 -0.60 14.37
CA VAL A 93 7.22 0.68 14.47
C VAL A 93 7.37 1.30 13.10
N PHE A 94 6.93 2.55 12.94
CA PHE A 94 7.05 3.30 11.69
C PHE A 94 7.09 4.81 11.95
N ILE A 95 7.44 5.58 10.93
CA ILE A 95 7.26 7.04 10.92
C ILE A 95 6.12 7.44 9.98
N ALA A 96 5.50 8.57 10.30
CA ALA A 96 4.67 9.33 9.39
C ALA A 96 5.35 10.68 9.14
N HIS A 97 5.42 11.11 7.90
CA HIS A 97 6.37 12.14 7.46
C HIS A 97 6.12 13.56 7.98
N GLU A 98 4.92 13.82 8.51
CA GLU A 98 4.56 15.13 9.03
C GLU A 98 5.02 15.38 10.47
N TRP A 99 5.51 14.34 11.19
CA TRP A 99 5.80 14.45 12.63
C TRP A 99 7.25 14.16 12.98
N ASP A 100 7.67 14.70 14.11
CA ASP A 100 9.00 14.59 14.69
C ASP A 100 9.21 13.38 15.61
N ARG A 101 8.34 12.36 15.49
CA ARG A 101 8.32 11.19 16.37
C ARG A 101 8.04 9.91 15.58
N THR A 102 8.39 8.81 16.19
CA THR A 102 8.16 7.47 15.66
C THR A 102 6.98 6.82 16.36
N PHE A 103 6.07 6.26 15.59
CA PHE A 103 4.91 5.54 16.10
C PHE A 103 5.31 4.15 16.56
N LEU A 104 4.76 3.74 17.70
CA LEU A 104 4.83 2.39 18.24
C LEU A 104 3.43 1.88 18.48
N PHE A 105 3.05 0.82 17.78
CA PHE A 105 1.82 0.09 18.01
C PHE A 105 2.13 -1.26 18.62
N THR A 106 1.35 -1.66 19.65
CA THR A 106 1.52 -2.94 20.31
C THR A 106 0.19 -3.67 20.48
N ALA A 107 0.21 -5.01 20.36
CA ALA A 107 -0.96 -5.86 20.57
C ALA A 107 -0.54 -7.24 21.11
N GLU A 108 -1.39 -7.90 21.87
CA GLU A 108 -1.19 -9.30 22.30
C GLU A 108 -1.50 -10.28 21.15
N ARG A 109 -2.36 -9.87 20.23
CA ARG A 109 -2.76 -10.66 19.06
C ARG A 109 -2.62 -9.81 17.80
N ALA A 110 -2.31 -10.43 16.67
CA ALA A 110 -2.17 -9.72 15.40
C ALA A 110 -3.47 -9.03 14.96
N GLU A 111 -4.62 -9.62 15.31
CA GLU A 111 -5.94 -9.04 15.05
C GLU A 111 -6.24 -7.82 15.94
N GLY A 112 -5.42 -7.54 16.92
CA GLY A 112 -5.59 -6.43 17.84
C GLY A 112 -6.40 -6.78 19.11
N PRO A 113 -6.91 -5.78 19.87
CA PRO A 113 -6.75 -4.36 19.55
C PRO A 113 -5.30 -3.86 19.65
N TRP A 114 -4.94 -2.94 18.79
CA TRP A 114 -3.62 -2.30 18.77
C TRP A 114 -3.62 -1.02 19.62
N THR A 115 -2.59 -0.86 20.44
CA THR A 115 -2.41 0.31 21.31
C THR A 115 -1.32 1.20 20.74
N LYS A 116 -1.66 2.47 20.46
CA LYS A 116 -0.76 3.49 19.95
C LYS A 116 0.07 4.13 21.09
N SER A 117 1.35 4.27 20.86
CA SER A 117 2.30 5.04 21.67
C SER A 117 3.42 5.58 20.77
N TYR A 118 4.49 6.15 21.34
CA TYR A 118 5.55 6.79 20.56
C TYR A 118 6.93 6.46 21.13
N ILE A 119 7.91 6.36 20.23
CA ILE A 119 9.33 6.34 20.54
C ILE A 119 9.88 7.75 20.30
N LYS A 120 10.56 8.34 21.27
CA LYS A 120 11.18 9.66 21.11
C LYS A 120 12.29 9.61 20.06
N GLY A 121 12.17 10.42 19.01
CA GLY A 121 13.09 10.51 17.89
C GLY A 121 12.43 10.14 16.56
N ILE A 122 13.12 10.43 15.47
CA ILE A 122 12.69 10.11 14.11
C ILE A 122 13.56 8.95 13.60
N TYR A 123 12.94 7.81 13.39
CA TYR A 123 13.62 6.61 12.93
C TYR A 123 13.06 6.23 11.55
N HIS A 124 13.65 6.79 10.49
CA HIS A 124 13.26 6.54 9.10
C HIS A 124 13.57 5.10 8.71
N ASP A 125 12.60 4.42 8.09
CA ASP A 125 12.67 3.01 7.67
C ASP A 125 13.23 2.10 8.79
N PRO A 126 12.54 2.05 9.95
CA PRO A 126 13.07 1.45 11.15
C PRO A 126 13.08 -0.07 11.08
N SER A 127 14.03 -0.68 11.79
CA SER A 127 13.98 -2.10 12.15
C SER A 127 14.25 -2.28 13.64
N LEU A 128 13.27 -2.82 14.37
CA LEU A 128 13.36 -3.10 15.80
C LEU A 128 14.00 -4.47 16.02
N LEU A 129 14.91 -4.57 16.99
CA LEU A 129 15.52 -5.82 17.43
C LEU A 129 15.43 -5.95 18.96
N PHE A 130 14.81 -7.02 19.43
CA PHE A 130 14.94 -7.50 20.81
C PHE A 130 16.08 -8.52 20.86
N ASP A 131 17.18 -8.19 21.55
CA ASP A 131 18.35 -9.07 21.61
C ASP A 131 18.25 -10.07 22.76
N ASP A 132 19.01 -11.16 22.66
CA ASP A 132 19.00 -12.26 23.64
C ASP A 132 19.46 -11.83 25.05
N ASP A 133 20.17 -10.72 25.16
CA ASP A 133 20.61 -10.15 26.44
C ASP A 133 19.58 -9.22 27.11
N GLY A 134 18.39 -9.11 26.50
CA GLY A 134 17.27 -8.29 27.00
C GLY A 134 17.36 -6.82 26.63
N ARG A 135 18.36 -6.40 25.85
CA ARG A 135 18.46 -5.04 25.31
C ARG A 135 17.66 -4.90 24.02
N VAL A 136 17.23 -3.68 23.74
CA VAL A 136 16.45 -3.38 22.55
C VAL A 136 17.18 -2.35 21.68
N TYR A 137 17.19 -2.60 20.40
CA TYR A 137 17.86 -1.75 19.42
C TYR A 137 16.93 -1.39 18.27
N ILE A 138 17.21 -0.24 17.65
CA ILE A 138 16.57 0.19 16.42
C ILE A 138 17.64 0.56 15.39
N VAL A 139 17.52 0.00 14.18
CA VAL A 139 18.32 0.40 13.01
C VAL A 139 17.44 1.21 12.09
N TYR A 140 17.98 2.30 11.54
CA TYR A 140 17.20 3.28 10.79
C TYR A 140 18.08 4.19 9.93
N SER A 141 17.43 5.15 9.27
CA SER A 141 18.01 6.21 8.45
C SER A 141 18.17 5.83 6.98
N ASN A 142 18.60 6.79 6.18
CA ASN A 142 19.00 6.55 4.80
C ASN A 142 20.46 7.01 4.60
N ARG A 143 21.16 6.38 3.64
CA ARG A 143 22.57 6.55 3.33
C ARG A 143 23.51 6.17 4.49
N ASP A 144 23.53 6.92 5.56
CA ASP A 144 24.30 6.61 6.79
C ASP A 144 23.39 5.85 7.77
N ILE A 145 23.41 4.52 7.70
CA ILE A 145 22.58 3.65 8.52
C ILE A 145 23.07 3.65 9.96
N ARG A 146 22.18 3.99 10.87
CA ARG A 146 22.45 4.12 12.31
C ARG A 146 21.82 2.98 13.08
N LEU A 147 22.46 2.62 14.19
CA LEU A 147 21.95 1.73 15.21
C LEU A 147 21.93 2.47 16.54
N THR A 148 20.78 2.48 17.21
CA THR A 148 20.59 3.10 18.52
C THR A 148 19.99 2.11 19.50
N GLU A 149 20.57 2.03 20.72
CA GLU A 149 19.98 1.29 21.83
C GLU A 149 18.81 2.07 22.40
N LEU A 150 17.68 1.40 22.57
CA LEU A 150 16.47 1.95 23.17
C LEU A 150 16.36 1.55 24.63
N LYS A 151 15.61 2.34 25.41
CA LYS A 151 15.18 1.93 26.75
C LYS A 151 14.29 0.69 26.66
N PRO A 152 14.26 -0.17 27.70
CA PRO A 152 13.43 -1.38 27.70
C PRO A 152 11.93 -1.10 27.52
N ASP A 153 11.45 0.09 27.94
CA ASP A 153 10.06 0.52 27.78
C ASP A 153 9.77 1.13 26.40
N LEU A 154 10.76 1.17 25.49
CA LEU A 154 10.70 1.74 24.17
C LEU A 154 10.37 3.26 24.11
N SER A 155 10.45 3.97 25.23
CA SER A 155 10.10 5.40 25.28
C SER A 155 11.08 6.31 24.55
N GLY A 156 12.27 5.81 24.18
CA GLY A 156 13.30 6.56 23.46
C GLY A 156 14.71 5.98 23.67
N PRO A 157 15.75 6.69 23.23
CA PRO A 157 17.13 6.22 23.34
C PRO A 157 17.57 5.96 24.78
N MET A 158 18.39 4.90 24.98
CA MET A 158 19.01 4.60 26.26
C MET A 158 20.11 5.65 26.55
N PRO A 159 20.06 6.36 27.67
CA PRO A 159 21.13 7.29 28.05
C PRO A 159 22.48 6.56 28.23
N GLY A 160 23.48 6.94 27.44
CA GLY A 160 24.79 6.28 27.42
C GLY A 160 24.82 4.92 26.74
N GLY A 161 23.70 4.49 26.14
CA GLY A 161 23.61 3.29 25.33
C GLY A 161 24.34 3.40 24.00
N LEU A 162 24.35 2.29 23.26
CA LEU A 162 24.98 2.24 21.94
C LEU A 162 24.25 3.16 20.95
N ASP A 163 24.97 4.08 20.32
CA ASP A 163 24.47 4.93 19.24
C ASP A 163 25.61 5.20 18.24
N ARG A 164 25.48 4.63 17.04
CA ARG A 164 26.53 4.73 16.02
C ARG A 164 26.03 4.53 14.60
N ILE A 165 26.80 5.00 13.63
CA ILE A 165 26.66 4.60 12.22
C ILE A 165 27.31 3.23 12.04
N ILE A 166 26.55 2.28 11.50
CA ILE A 166 27.00 0.90 11.28
C ILE A 166 27.31 0.61 9.82
N VAL A 167 26.64 1.26 8.87
CA VAL A 167 26.88 1.15 7.43
C VAL A 167 26.88 2.55 6.83
N ARG A 168 27.85 2.84 5.96
CA ARG A 168 27.93 4.08 5.19
C ARG A 168 27.77 3.78 3.72
N ASP A 169 26.99 4.61 3.06
CA ASP A 169 26.75 4.52 1.63
C ASP A 169 27.91 5.09 0.82
N ALA A 170 28.07 4.60 -0.40
CA ALA A 170 28.98 5.18 -1.38
C ALA A 170 28.32 6.39 -2.08
N PRO A 171 29.04 7.50 -2.31
CA PRO A 171 28.48 8.62 -3.04
C PRO A 171 28.10 8.27 -4.47
N GLY A 172 26.92 8.69 -4.93
CA GLY A 172 26.54 8.68 -6.35
C GLY A 172 25.34 7.81 -6.74
N ASP A 173 24.72 7.09 -5.82
CA ASP A 173 23.54 6.31 -6.10
C ASP A 173 22.27 7.19 -6.05
N PHE A 174 21.25 6.87 -6.88
CA PHE A 174 19.97 7.57 -6.87
C PHE A 174 19.24 7.34 -5.54
N LEU A 175 19.12 6.06 -5.15
CA LEU A 175 18.63 5.64 -3.85
C LEU A 175 19.84 5.13 -3.06
N GLY A 176 20.14 5.77 -1.93
CA GLY A 176 21.13 5.27 -0.99
C GLY A 176 20.60 4.12 -0.14
N TYR A 177 21.42 3.55 0.73
CA TYR A 177 20.95 2.51 1.66
C TYR A 177 19.80 3.03 2.53
N GLU A 178 18.71 2.25 2.57
CA GLU A 178 17.54 2.45 3.45
C GLU A 178 16.77 1.14 3.62
N GLY A 179 15.55 1.15 4.14
CA GLY A 179 14.71 -0.04 4.24
C GLY A 179 15.32 -1.11 5.12
N ALA A 180 15.73 -0.76 6.34
CA ALA A 180 16.47 -1.65 7.23
C ALA A 180 15.62 -2.83 7.72
N HIS A 181 16.20 -4.04 7.70
CA HIS A 181 15.67 -5.25 8.35
C HIS A 181 16.78 -5.95 9.12
N LEU A 182 16.81 -5.79 10.45
CA LEU A 182 17.82 -6.36 11.34
C LEU A 182 17.31 -7.61 12.05
N TYR A 183 18.14 -8.65 12.03
CA TYR A 183 17.89 -9.92 12.69
C TYR A 183 19.12 -10.43 13.44
N LYS A 184 18.91 -11.34 14.39
CA LYS A 184 19.94 -12.22 14.93
C LYS A 184 19.69 -13.64 14.43
N ILE A 185 20.53 -14.12 13.52
CA ILE A 185 20.36 -15.41 12.86
C ILE A 185 21.68 -16.21 13.02
N ASN A 186 21.58 -17.45 13.55
CA ASN A 186 22.72 -18.32 13.78
C ASN A 186 23.85 -17.65 14.58
N GLY A 187 23.50 -16.82 15.58
CA GLY A 187 24.44 -16.13 16.45
C GLY A 187 25.14 -14.92 15.84
N LYS A 188 24.74 -14.50 14.63
CA LYS A 188 25.23 -13.28 13.95
C LYS A 188 24.12 -12.26 13.80
N TYR A 189 24.49 -10.99 13.80
CA TYR A 189 23.58 -9.90 13.42
C TYR A 189 23.60 -9.75 11.91
N VAL A 190 22.42 -9.79 11.31
CA VAL A 190 22.22 -9.77 9.87
C VAL A 190 21.31 -8.60 9.52
N LEU A 191 21.82 -7.65 8.76
CA LEU A 191 21.11 -6.44 8.34
C LEU A 191 20.90 -6.48 6.83
N PHE A 192 19.64 -6.44 6.42
CA PHE A 192 19.28 -6.23 5.02
C PHE A 192 18.93 -4.76 4.79
N LEU A 193 19.30 -4.26 3.61
CA LEU A 193 19.06 -2.89 3.15
C LEU A 193 18.70 -2.90 1.67
N ILE A 194 17.96 -1.90 1.23
CA ILE A 194 17.76 -1.59 -0.19
C ILE A 194 18.65 -0.44 -0.61
N HIS A 195 19.08 -0.43 -1.87
CA HIS A 195 19.63 0.73 -2.57
C HIS A 195 19.39 0.62 -4.08
N SER A 196 19.74 1.64 -4.85
CA SER A 196 19.79 1.56 -6.31
C SER A 196 21.21 1.29 -6.79
N GLN A 197 21.35 0.75 -8.00
CA GLN A 197 22.65 0.66 -8.66
C GLN A 197 23.17 2.06 -9.04
N GLN A 198 24.48 2.20 -9.11
CA GLN A 198 25.10 3.44 -9.58
C GLN A 198 24.57 3.86 -10.95
N ARG A 199 24.10 5.10 -11.06
CA ARG A 199 23.60 5.72 -12.28
C ARG A 199 22.39 5.02 -12.93
N LYS A 200 21.75 4.06 -12.23
CA LYS A 200 20.56 3.38 -12.70
C LYS A 200 19.55 3.24 -11.55
N TRP A 201 18.32 3.62 -11.81
CA TRP A 201 17.23 3.25 -10.92
C TRP A 201 16.94 1.76 -11.09
N PHE A 202 17.53 0.94 -10.24
CA PHE A 202 17.35 -0.50 -10.22
C PHE A 202 17.53 -0.97 -8.78
N ARG A 203 16.43 -1.38 -8.15
CA ARG A 203 16.43 -1.77 -6.76
C ARG A 203 17.30 -3.00 -6.53
N THR A 204 18.19 -2.93 -5.56
CA THR A 204 19.16 -3.96 -5.23
C THR A 204 19.10 -4.23 -3.74
N GLN A 205 19.05 -5.51 -3.35
CA GLN A 205 19.10 -5.94 -1.96
C GLN A 205 20.56 -6.10 -1.54
N ALA A 206 20.94 -5.44 -0.46
CA ALA A 206 22.23 -5.60 0.19
C ALA A 206 22.07 -6.33 1.53
N CYS A 207 23.14 -6.97 1.99
CA CYS A 207 23.22 -7.59 3.31
C CYS A 207 24.56 -7.28 3.95
N PHE A 208 24.53 -6.89 5.22
CA PHE A 208 25.71 -6.68 6.08
C PHE A 208 25.59 -7.57 7.31
N ILE A 209 26.72 -8.15 7.74
CA ILE A 209 26.78 -9.07 8.88
C ILE A 209 27.84 -8.58 9.87
N ALA A 210 27.54 -8.75 11.15
CA ALA A 210 28.47 -8.52 12.26
C ALA A 210 28.39 -9.61 13.32
N ASP A 211 29.46 -9.84 14.04
CA ASP A 211 29.49 -10.75 15.20
C ASP A 211 29.00 -10.08 16.48
N ALA A 212 29.06 -8.75 16.53
CA ALA A 212 28.55 -7.92 17.63
C ALA A 212 28.00 -6.60 17.07
N LEU A 213 27.00 -5.99 17.75
CA LEU A 213 26.35 -4.76 17.32
C LEU A 213 27.31 -3.56 17.29
N ASP A 214 28.27 -3.54 18.17
CA ASP A 214 29.37 -2.56 18.24
C ASP A 214 30.59 -2.95 17.38
N GLY A 215 30.54 -4.11 16.71
CA GLY A 215 31.59 -4.65 15.87
C GLY A 215 31.66 -4.01 14.47
N VAL A 216 32.43 -4.68 13.61
CA VAL A 216 32.58 -4.33 12.20
C VAL A 216 31.47 -5.00 11.39
N TRP A 217 30.72 -4.21 10.64
CA TRP A 217 29.73 -4.69 9.69
C TRP A 217 30.37 -4.86 8.32
N ALA A 218 30.24 -6.05 7.75
CA ALA A 218 30.80 -6.39 6.45
C ALA A 218 29.75 -7.00 5.55
N GLY A 219 29.72 -6.60 4.28
CA GLY A 219 28.73 -7.11 3.35
C GLY A 219 28.71 -6.33 2.05
N GLY A 220 27.60 -6.40 1.34
CA GLY A 220 27.33 -5.78 0.06
C GLY A 220 26.09 -6.40 -0.60
N ASP A 221 25.99 -6.27 -1.91
CA ASP A 221 24.85 -6.74 -2.69
C ASP A 221 24.68 -8.26 -2.64
N VAL A 222 23.44 -8.70 -2.42
CA VAL A 222 23.07 -10.12 -2.35
C VAL A 222 22.00 -10.50 -3.38
N LEU A 223 21.25 -9.53 -3.91
CA LEU A 223 20.28 -9.74 -4.99
C LEU A 223 20.19 -8.47 -5.84
N ALA A 224 20.46 -8.61 -7.14
CA ALA A 224 20.30 -7.58 -8.16
C ALA A 224 19.52 -8.16 -9.35
N GLU A 225 18.37 -8.76 -9.05
CA GLU A 225 17.44 -9.37 -10.00
C GLU A 225 16.01 -9.00 -9.63
N GLY A 226 15.10 -9.14 -10.58
CA GLY A 226 13.68 -9.04 -10.39
C GLY A 226 12.93 -10.04 -11.24
N LEU A 227 11.61 -9.91 -11.33
CA LEU A 227 10.78 -10.80 -12.14
C LEU A 227 11.24 -10.82 -13.60
N PRO A 228 11.28 -11.99 -14.25
CA PRO A 228 11.73 -12.12 -15.61
C PRO A 228 10.96 -11.18 -16.57
N GLY A 229 11.71 -10.48 -17.43
CA GLY A 229 11.16 -9.62 -18.47
C GLY A 229 10.73 -8.21 -18.05
N THR A 230 10.81 -7.87 -16.74
CA THR A 230 10.39 -6.54 -16.26
C THR A 230 11.49 -5.48 -16.37
N GLY A 231 12.75 -5.87 -16.32
CA GLY A 231 13.88 -4.91 -16.28
C GLY A 231 14.05 -4.17 -14.97
N GLU A 232 13.27 -4.52 -13.94
CA GLU A 232 13.28 -3.95 -12.59
C GLU A 232 13.90 -4.94 -11.60
N GLY A 233 14.40 -4.44 -10.45
CA GLY A 233 14.93 -5.25 -9.37
C GLY A 233 13.94 -5.42 -8.22
N ALA A 234 14.04 -6.55 -7.50
CA ALA A 234 13.28 -6.81 -6.29
C ALA A 234 14.16 -6.57 -5.06
N ALA A 235 13.70 -5.75 -4.14
CA ALA A 235 14.42 -5.47 -2.89
C ALA A 235 13.47 -4.87 -1.83
N GLN A 236 14.03 -4.53 -0.68
CA GLN A 236 13.37 -4.07 0.55
C GLN A 236 12.33 -5.05 1.05
N GLY A 237 12.64 -5.66 2.15
CA GLY A 237 11.79 -6.61 2.84
C GLY A 237 12.62 -7.52 3.74
N GLY A 238 11.91 -8.28 4.56
CA GLY A 238 12.51 -9.16 5.54
C GLY A 238 12.74 -10.57 5.04
N VAL A 239 13.45 -11.34 5.87
CA VAL A 239 13.56 -12.79 5.71
C VAL A 239 12.74 -13.51 6.77
N VAL A 240 12.18 -14.64 6.41
CA VAL A 240 11.39 -15.48 7.30
C VAL A 240 11.76 -16.95 7.11
N ASP A 241 11.81 -17.68 8.24
CA ASP A 241 11.99 -19.12 8.23
C ASP A 241 10.66 -19.86 8.15
N THR A 242 10.72 -21.12 7.77
CA THR A 242 9.60 -22.06 7.90
C THR A 242 9.83 -22.99 9.09
N PRO A 243 8.79 -23.64 9.63
CA PRO A 243 8.97 -24.67 10.66
C PRO A 243 9.87 -25.84 10.25
N TYR A 244 10.14 -25.95 8.95
CA TYR A 244 10.97 -27.02 8.35
C TYR A 244 12.39 -26.57 8.02
N GLY A 245 12.81 -25.38 8.49
CA GLY A 245 14.16 -24.85 8.33
C GLY A 245 14.49 -24.28 6.95
N ARG A 246 13.50 -24.08 6.07
CA ARG A 246 13.67 -23.31 4.84
C ARG A 246 13.54 -21.83 5.13
N TRP A 247 14.21 -20.99 4.33
CA TRP A 247 14.16 -19.55 4.45
C TRP A 247 13.70 -18.89 3.16
N PHE A 248 12.97 -17.82 3.30
CA PHE A 248 12.51 -17.00 2.18
C PHE A 248 12.69 -15.51 2.51
N ALA A 249 12.99 -14.72 1.50
CA ALA A 249 12.89 -13.27 1.54
C ALA A 249 11.57 -12.85 0.90
N MET A 250 10.81 -12.01 1.61
CA MET A 250 9.64 -11.31 1.10
C MET A 250 10.08 -9.90 0.72
N LEU A 251 10.14 -9.60 -0.56
CA LEU A 251 10.61 -8.35 -1.12
C LEU A 251 9.48 -7.70 -1.93
N PHE A 252 9.67 -6.47 -2.39
CA PHE A 252 8.79 -5.91 -3.40
C PHE A 252 9.55 -5.54 -4.68
N GLN A 253 8.81 -5.38 -5.77
CA GLN A 253 9.31 -4.88 -7.05
C GLN A 253 8.41 -3.76 -7.55
N ASP A 254 9.02 -2.72 -8.11
CA ASP A 254 8.29 -1.66 -8.81
C ASP A 254 7.58 -2.21 -10.05
N CYS A 255 6.30 -1.95 -10.19
CA CYS A 255 5.48 -2.38 -11.32
C CYS A 255 4.70 -1.22 -11.96
N GLY A 256 5.27 -0.02 -11.91
CA GLY A 256 4.68 1.18 -12.48
C GLY A 256 3.34 1.53 -11.85
N ALA A 257 2.33 1.86 -12.66
CA ALA A 257 1.07 2.41 -12.17
C ALA A 257 0.28 1.49 -11.22
N VAL A 258 0.47 0.16 -11.25
CA VAL A 258 -0.14 -0.73 -10.26
C VAL A 258 0.50 -0.60 -8.88
N GLY A 259 1.73 -0.06 -8.78
CA GLY A 259 2.48 0.14 -7.54
C GLY A 259 3.61 -0.86 -7.32
N ARG A 260 3.91 -1.16 -6.08
CA ARG A 260 5.01 -2.02 -5.61
C ARG A 260 4.45 -3.36 -5.14
N ILE A 261 4.79 -4.43 -5.83
CA ILE A 261 4.16 -5.74 -5.64
C ILE A 261 5.07 -6.74 -4.93
N PRO A 262 4.51 -7.59 -4.05
CA PRO A 262 5.27 -8.59 -3.30
C PRO A 262 5.86 -9.70 -4.17
N VAL A 263 7.12 -10.01 -3.90
CA VAL A 263 7.90 -11.08 -4.54
C VAL A 263 8.55 -11.95 -3.48
N LEU A 264 8.45 -13.26 -3.60
CA LEU A 264 9.06 -14.22 -2.70
C LEU A 264 10.29 -14.86 -3.34
N VAL A 265 11.40 -14.89 -2.60
CA VAL A 265 12.69 -15.42 -3.09
C VAL A 265 13.22 -16.43 -2.09
N PRO A 266 13.59 -17.68 -2.51
CA PRO A 266 14.23 -18.61 -1.61
C PRO A 266 15.60 -18.12 -1.14
N VAL A 267 15.93 -18.36 0.13
CA VAL A 267 17.20 -17.98 0.73
C VAL A 267 17.83 -19.20 1.39
N THR A 268 19.13 -19.37 1.20
CA THR A 268 19.95 -20.33 1.94
C THR A 268 21.10 -19.59 2.64
N TRP A 269 21.78 -20.26 3.58
CA TRP A 269 22.88 -19.66 4.35
C TRP A 269 24.17 -20.39 4.05
N ASN A 270 25.22 -19.65 3.69
CA ASN A 270 26.53 -20.24 3.51
C ASN A 270 27.21 -20.52 4.87
N ARG A 271 28.35 -21.19 4.85
CA ARG A 271 29.11 -21.56 6.06
C ARG A 271 29.62 -20.38 6.90
N PHE A 272 29.59 -19.17 6.35
CA PHE A 272 30.04 -17.95 7.03
C PHE A 272 28.84 -17.15 7.60
N GLY A 273 27.61 -17.64 7.40
CA GLY A 273 26.37 -16.99 7.86
C GLY A 273 25.82 -15.94 6.90
N TYR A 274 26.38 -15.80 5.68
CA TYR A 274 25.82 -14.91 4.66
C TYR A 274 24.65 -15.57 3.94
N PRO A 275 23.58 -14.80 3.64
CA PRO A 275 22.47 -15.29 2.84
C PRO A 275 22.90 -15.49 1.38
N VAL A 276 22.40 -16.53 0.78
CA VAL A 276 22.50 -16.82 -0.65
C VAL A 276 21.09 -16.85 -1.21
N PHE A 277 20.74 -15.81 -1.93
CA PHE A 277 19.45 -15.68 -2.59
C PHE A 277 19.39 -16.61 -3.80
N GLY A 278 18.25 -17.26 -3.95
CA GLY A 278 17.89 -17.95 -5.19
C GLY A 278 17.53 -16.94 -6.28
N LYS A 279 17.21 -17.43 -7.47
CA LYS A 279 16.69 -16.59 -8.56
C LYS A 279 15.28 -16.13 -8.27
N VAL A 280 14.96 -14.93 -8.75
CA VAL A 280 13.57 -14.45 -8.80
C VAL A 280 12.89 -15.14 -9.98
N THR A 281 11.98 -16.03 -9.68
CA THR A 281 11.27 -16.87 -10.68
C THR A 281 9.77 -16.61 -10.63
N THR A 282 9.07 -16.91 -11.71
CA THR A 282 7.61 -16.83 -11.76
C THR A 282 6.93 -17.98 -11.00
N GLU A 283 7.62 -19.10 -10.81
CA GLU A 283 7.13 -20.25 -10.05
C GLU A 283 7.89 -20.36 -8.74
N ILE A 284 7.19 -20.66 -7.65
CA ILE A 284 7.76 -20.76 -6.32
C ILE A 284 7.18 -21.95 -5.56
N GLU A 285 8.00 -22.60 -4.75
CA GLU A 285 7.55 -23.67 -3.88
C GLU A 285 6.71 -23.16 -2.73
N ASN A 286 5.61 -23.86 -2.50
CA ASN A 286 4.73 -23.62 -1.37
C ASN A 286 5.42 -23.98 -0.04
N ALA A 287 5.29 -23.10 0.94
CA ALA A 287 5.82 -23.25 2.31
C ALA A 287 4.70 -23.57 3.32
N SER A 288 3.67 -24.30 2.90
CA SER A 288 2.47 -24.54 3.71
C SER A 288 2.77 -25.12 5.09
N THR A 289 2.26 -24.47 6.10
CA THR A 289 2.24 -24.91 7.50
C THR A 289 0.90 -25.52 7.89
N ARG A 290 -0.14 -25.31 7.06
CA ARG A 290 -1.51 -25.75 7.31
C ARG A 290 -2.14 -26.27 6.00
N PRO A 291 -2.00 -27.58 5.71
CA PRO A 291 -2.58 -28.16 4.51
C PRO A 291 -4.10 -27.93 4.41
N GLY A 292 -4.57 -27.55 3.22
CA GLY A 292 -5.98 -27.31 2.95
C GLY A 292 -6.52 -25.95 3.37
N TRP A 293 -5.69 -25.07 3.95
CA TRP A 293 -6.08 -23.68 4.20
C TRP A 293 -6.24 -22.91 2.89
N GLN A 294 -7.23 -22.05 2.84
CA GLN A 294 -7.51 -21.13 1.72
C GLN A 294 -7.64 -19.72 2.27
N ALA A 295 -6.98 -18.77 1.63
CA ALA A 295 -7.04 -17.36 2.00
C ALA A 295 -8.33 -16.72 1.50
N GLU A 296 -8.89 -15.81 2.29
CA GLU A 296 -9.95 -14.93 1.85
C GLU A 296 -9.39 -13.88 0.86
N PRO A 297 -10.15 -13.49 -0.16
CA PRO A 297 -9.69 -12.53 -1.15
C PRO A 297 -9.39 -11.14 -0.55
N LEU A 298 -8.36 -10.48 -1.10
CA LEU A 298 -7.97 -9.10 -0.74
C LEU A 298 -8.74 -8.03 -1.53
N TYR A 299 -9.70 -8.42 -2.34
CA TYR A 299 -10.57 -7.56 -3.17
C TYR A 299 -11.92 -8.24 -3.33
N GLY A 300 -12.91 -7.52 -3.79
CA GLY A 300 -14.19 -8.16 -4.09
C GLY A 300 -15.32 -7.20 -4.37
N ASP A 301 -16.45 -7.83 -4.63
CA ASP A 301 -17.74 -7.19 -4.82
C ASP A 301 -18.30 -6.66 -3.51
N ASP A 302 -19.12 -5.60 -3.60
CA ASP A 302 -19.85 -5.10 -2.45
C ASP A 302 -21.22 -4.55 -2.86
N ASP A 303 -22.26 -5.07 -2.24
CA ASP A 303 -23.64 -4.54 -2.34
C ASP A 303 -23.97 -3.56 -1.21
N PHE A 304 -22.98 -3.24 -0.36
CA PHE A 304 -23.09 -2.28 0.75
C PHE A 304 -24.29 -2.56 1.70
N THR A 305 -24.59 -3.84 1.92
CA THR A 305 -25.69 -4.26 2.82
C THR A 305 -25.23 -4.35 4.28
N ARG A 306 -23.93 -4.38 4.54
CA ARG A 306 -23.34 -4.43 5.88
C ARG A 306 -23.15 -3.03 6.44
N ARG A 307 -23.29 -2.88 7.77
CA ARG A 307 -23.03 -1.61 8.46
C ARG A 307 -21.53 -1.26 8.54
N GLN A 308 -20.67 -2.24 8.38
CA GLN A 308 -19.23 -2.08 8.32
C GLN A 308 -18.77 -2.38 6.89
N LEU A 309 -17.86 -1.57 6.38
CA LEU A 309 -17.22 -1.80 5.10
C LEU A 309 -16.40 -3.10 5.14
N ASN A 310 -16.31 -3.78 4.01
CA ASN A 310 -15.41 -4.92 3.86
C ASN A 310 -13.95 -4.46 4.02
N THR A 311 -13.08 -5.36 4.47
CA THR A 311 -11.68 -5.07 4.81
C THR A 311 -10.79 -4.70 3.63
N PHE A 312 -11.25 -4.88 2.41
CA PHE A 312 -10.55 -4.45 1.20
C PHE A 312 -10.80 -2.98 0.84
N TRP A 313 -11.74 -2.30 1.53
CA TRP A 313 -11.98 -0.89 1.36
C TRP A 313 -11.05 -0.04 2.22
N GLN A 314 -10.51 1.02 1.64
CA GLN A 314 -9.80 2.08 2.35
C GLN A 314 -10.24 3.44 1.80
N PHE A 315 -10.40 4.39 2.69
CA PHE A 315 -10.64 5.79 2.31
C PHE A 315 -9.35 6.43 1.79
N ASN A 316 -9.50 7.30 0.81
CA ASN A 316 -8.47 8.24 0.41
C ASN A 316 -8.44 9.37 1.43
N HIS A 317 -7.43 9.41 2.30
CA HIS A 317 -7.35 10.23 3.50
C HIS A 317 -8.35 9.83 4.60
N GLU A 318 -8.31 10.54 5.74
CA GLU A 318 -9.17 10.27 6.87
C GLU A 318 -10.64 10.58 6.52
N PRO A 319 -11.57 9.64 6.76
CA PRO A 319 -12.97 9.87 6.45
C PRO A 319 -13.60 10.89 7.41
N ARG A 320 -14.43 11.79 6.88
CA ARG A 320 -15.23 12.71 7.67
C ARG A 320 -16.48 12.03 8.18
N GLU A 321 -16.53 11.77 9.49
CA GLU A 321 -17.72 11.19 10.12
C GLU A 321 -18.99 12.02 9.88
N GLY A 322 -20.13 11.32 9.72
CA GLY A 322 -21.42 11.95 9.44
C GLY A 322 -21.62 12.39 7.98
N CYS A 323 -20.57 12.34 7.16
CA CYS A 323 -20.60 12.67 5.74
C CYS A 323 -20.55 11.43 4.84
N TRP A 324 -20.63 10.25 5.41
CA TRP A 324 -20.79 8.99 4.68
C TRP A 324 -21.64 7.99 5.48
N GLU A 325 -22.24 7.04 4.80
CA GLU A 325 -22.95 5.92 5.42
C GLU A 325 -22.96 4.69 4.51
N THR A 326 -23.10 3.50 5.12
CA THR A 326 -23.27 2.21 4.42
C THR A 326 -24.25 1.32 5.18
N GLY A 327 -24.61 0.15 4.62
CA GLY A 327 -25.42 -0.87 5.32
C GLY A 327 -26.89 -0.89 4.92
N LYS A 328 -27.28 -0.14 3.90
CA LYS A 328 -28.68 -0.09 3.38
C LYS A 328 -28.78 -0.49 1.91
N GLY A 329 -27.76 -1.20 1.40
CA GLY A 329 -27.65 -1.55 -0.02
C GLY A 329 -26.95 -0.47 -0.86
N TYR A 330 -26.34 0.50 -0.21
CA TYR A 330 -25.54 1.55 -0.85
C TYR A 330 -24.44 2.07 0.07
N TYR A 331 -23.42 2.66 -0.52
CA TYR A 331 -22.46 3.56 0.10
C TYR A 331 -22.83 4.99 -0.30
N ARG A 332 -23.12 5.87 0.67
CA ARG A 332 -23.49 7.27 0.44
C ARG A 332 -22.33 8.19 0.82
N ILE A 333 -22.04 9.15 -0.03
CA ILE A 333 -21.19 10.31 0.27
C ILE A 333 -22.07 11.56 0.30
N ARG A 334 -21.79 12.47 1.25
CA ARG A 334 -22.35 13.81 1.32
C ARG A 334 -21.23 14.83 1.35
N THR A 335 -21.33 15.87 0.52
CA THR A 335 -20.31 16.93 0.47
C THR A 335 -20.41 17.88 1.67
N ASP A 336 -19.28 18.17 2.32
CA ASP A 336 -19.15 19.08 3.46
C ASP A 336 -18.10 20.17 3.22
N LYS A 337 -17.34 20.10 2.13
CA LYS A 337 -16.38 21.12 1.69
C LYS A 337 -16.44 21.33 0.18
N LEU A 338 -15.97 22.48 -0.29
CA LEU A 338 -15.76 22.72 -1.71
C LEU A 338 -14.44 22.14 -2.16
N SER A 339 -14.42 21.58 -3.35
CA SER A 339 -13.26 20.96 -3.97
C SER A 339 -13.30 21.17 -5.48
N ARG A 340 -12.18 21.55 -6.07
CA ARG A 340 -12.08 21.76 -7.53
C ARG A 340 -11.62 20.53 -8.27
N THR A 341 -11.09 19.56 -7.54
CA THR A 341 -10.52 18.33 -8.10
C THR A 341 -10.85 17.14 -7.22
N LEU A 342 -10.81 15.96 -7.79
CA LEU A 342 -11.02 14.70 -7.10
C LEU A 342 -9.99 14.48 -5.97
N GLU A 343 -8.76 14.95 -6.09
CA GLU A 343 -7.73 14.81 -5.05
C GLU A 343 -8.17 15.33 -3.69
N HIS A 344 -8.93 16.41 -3.66
CA HIS A 344 -9.44 17.01 -2.43
C HIS A 344 -10.84 16.54 -2.04
N SER A 345 -11.35 15.49 -2.71
CA SER A 345 -12.65 14.89 -2.44
C SER A 345 -12.59 14.04 -1.17
N ARG A 346 -13.37 14.43 -0.15
CA ARG A 346 -13.50 13.67 1.10
C ARG A 346 -14.33 12.41 0.90
N ASN A 347 -14.07 11.41 1.73
CA ASN A 347 -14.79 10.13 1.76
C ASN A 347 -14.73 9.34 0.44
N THR A 348 -13.73 9.60 -0.40
CA THR A 348 -13.47 8.76 -1.58
C THR A 348 -13.07 7.37 -1.09
N LEU A 349 -13.90 6.37 -1.43
CA LEU A 349 -13.73 4.98 -0.97
C LEU A 349 -13.01 4.17 -2.05
N THR A 350 -11.90 3.51 -1.70
CA THR A 350 -11.00 2.93 -2.70
C THR A 350 -10.75 1.44 -2.51
N GLN A 351 -10.54 0.72 -3.63
CA GLN A 351 -9.93 -0.62 -3.67
C GLN A 351 -8.69 -0.62 -4.57
N ARG A 352 -7.67 -1.43 -4.20
CA ARG A 352 -6.47 -1.63 -5.01
C ARG A 352 -6.79 -2.22 -6.37
N THR A 353 -6.06 -1.82 -7.38
CA THR A 353 -6.04 -2.48 -8.69
C THR A 353 -5.11 -3.69 -8.69
N MET A 354 -5.22 -4.56 -9.71
CA MET A 354 -4.46 -5.81 -9.80
C MET A 354 -3.89 -6.03 -11.20
N LEU A 355 -2.68 -6.58 -11.26
CA LEU A 355 -2.05 -7.08 -12.48
C LEU A 355 -2.76 -8.33 -13.03
N PRO A 356 -2.68 -8.59 -14.36
CA PRO A 356 -2.20 -7.67 -15.40
C PRO A 356 -3.28 -6.66 -15.81
N GLU A 357 -4.52 -6.94 -15.53
CA GLU A 357 -5.69 -6.13 -15.83
C GLU A 357 -6.84 -6.45 -14.88
N CYS A 358 -7.64 -5.42 -14.59
CA CYS A 358 -8.83 -5.54 -13.76
C CYS A 358 -9.87 -4.48 -14.13
N ALA A 359 -11.10 -4.68 -13.69
CA ALA A 359 -12.17 -3.71 -13.86
C ALA A 359 -12.99 -3.53 -12.59
N ALA A 360 -13.65 -2.38 -12.50
CA ALA A 360 -14.69 -2.15 -11.52
C ALA A 360 -15.94 -1.58 -12.20
N GLU A 361 -17.09 -2.01 -11.69
CA GLU A 361 -18.41 -1.48 -12.06
C GLU A 361 -19.12 -0.95 -10.82
N VAL A 362 -19.95 0.06 -11.01
CA VAL A 362 -20.79 0.60 -9.95
C VAL A 362 -22.05 1.23 -10.52
N THR A 363 -23.15 1.17 -9.78
CA THR A 363 -24.33 2.00 -10.04
C THR A 363 -24.27 3.24 -9.17
N VAL A 364 -24.30 4.42 -9.79
CA VAL A 364 -24.31 5.72 -9.12
C VAL A 364 -25.72 6.30 -9.19
N ASP A 365 -26.30 6.65 -8.05
CA ASP A 365 -27.53 7.45 -7.97
C ASP A 365 -27.13 8.89 -7.56
N ALA A 366 -27.36 9.80 -8.48
CA ALA A 366 -27.05 11.22 -8.39
C ALA A 366 -28.30 12.09 -8.25
N ALA A 367 -29.42 11.53 -7.74
CA ALA A 367 -30.68 12.27 -7.59
C ALA A 367 -30.53 13.53 -6.72
N ASP A 368 -29.69 13.45 -5.70
CA ASP A 368 -29.55 14.48 -4.66
C ASP A 368 -28.25 15.29 -4.78
N ILE A 369 -27.51 15.18 -5.90
CA ILE A 369 -26.38 16.06 -6.17
C ILE A 369 -26.87 17.48 -6.50
N ARG A 370 -26.04 18.48 -6.12
CA ARG A 370 -26.30 19.91 -6.34
C ARG A 370 -25.58 20.45 -7.56
N GLU A 371 -25.89 21.67 -7.94
CA GLU A 371 -25.18 22.35 -9.03
C GLU A 371 -23.68 22.49 -8.71
N GLY A 372 -22.82 21.98 -9.59
CA GLY A 372 -21.38 21.93 -9.42
C GLY A 372 -20.89 20.67 -8.73
N ASP A 373 -21.74 19.71 -8.36
CA ASP A 373 -21.32 18.41 -7.85
C ASP A 373 -20.97 17.47 -9.00
N THR A 374 -19.97 16.62 -8.74
CA THR A 374 -19.61 15.49 -9.63
C THR A 374 -19.43 14.23 -8.80
N ALA A 375 -20.17 13.17 -9.16
CA ALA A 375 -20.16 11.86 -8.49
C ALA A 375 -19.86 10.74 -9.48
N GLY A 376 -19.01 9.78 -9.13
CA GLY A 376 -18.69 8.71 -10.07
C GLY A 376 -17.67 7.69 -9.62
N LEU A 377 -17.04 7.07 -10.63
CA LEU A 377 -15.99 6.06 -10.51
C LEU A 377 -14.67 6.60 -11.07
N CYS A 378 -13.58 6.43 -10.35
CA CYS A 378 -12.24 6.87 -10.79
C CYS A 378 -11.21 5.75 -10.73
N LEU A 379 -10.10 5.92 -11.44
CA LEU A 379 -8.80 5.34 -11.18
C LEU A 379 -7.92 6.41 -10.54
N LEU A 380 -7.70 6.29 -9.23
CA LEU A 380 -6.98 7.27 -8.41
C LEU A 380 -5.49 6.93 -8.32
N ILE A 381 -4.68 7.83 -8.79
CA ILE A 381 -3.23 7.95 -8.68
C ILE A 381 -2.91 9.42 -9.04
N GLY A 382 -1.69 9.91 -8.90
CA GLY A 382 -1.35 11.31 -9.23
C GLY A 382 -1.79 11.80 -10.62
N SER A 383 -1.81 10.89 -11.61
CA SER A 383 -2.35 11.12 -12.96
C SER A 383 -3.68 10.37 -13.14
N TYR A 384 -4.72 10.74 -12.42
CA TYR A 384 -5.98 10.01 -12.40
C TYR A 384 -6.90 10.28 -13.59
N GLY A 385 -7.82 9.34 -13.81
CA GLY A 385 -8.97 9.50 -14.69
C GLY A 385 -10.27 9.15 -13.96
N MET A 386 -11.39 9.73 -14.41
CA MET A 386 -12.71 9.46 -13.83
C MET A 386 -13.84 9.55 -14.86
N ILE A 387 -14.93 8.84 -14.55
CA ILE A 387 -16.23 8.99 -15.21
C ILE A 387 -17.28 9.30 -14.14
N GLY A 388 -18.16 10.26 -14.37
CA GLY A 388 -19.14 10.66 -13.36
C GLY A 388 -20.30 11.48 -13.90
N LEU A 389 -21.36 11.53 -13.09
CA LEU A 389 -22.48 12.41 -13.29
C LEU A 389 -22.19 13.77 -12.67
N THR A 390 -22.31 14.82 -13.45
CA THR A 390 -22.17 16.21 -12.99
C THR A 390 -23.48 16.98 -13.20
N ARG A 391 -23.85 17.82 -12.22
CA ARG A 391 -25.04 18.68 -12.33
C ARG A 391 -24.62 20.11 -12.63
N GLU A 392 -25.19 20.65 -13.67
CA GLU A 392 -25.04 22.05 -14.04
C GLU A 392 -26.40 22.76 -14.04
N LYS A 393 -26.39 24.09 -14.23
CA LYS A 393 -27.61 24.89 -14.25
C LYS A 393 -28.64 24.45 -15.27
N ASP A 394 -28.21 23.96 -16.41
CA ASP A 394 -29.01 23.58 -17.57
C ASP A 394 -29.28 22.06 -17.66
N GLY A 395 -28.78 21.27 -16.72
CA GLY A 395 -29.06 19.84 -16.69
C GLY A 395 -28.01 18.98 -16.02
N MET A 396 -28.14 17.70 -16.23
CA MET A 396 -27.18 16.70 -15.80
C MET A 396 -26.39 16.18 -17.00
N PHE A 397 -25.12 15.94 -16.81
CA PHE A 397 -24.23 15.41 -17.83
C PHE A 397 -23.44 14.25 -17.30
N LEU A 398 -23.14 13.28 -18.14
CA LEU A 398 -22.13 12.26 -17.90
C LEU A 398 -20.82 12.72 -18.55
N VAL A 399 -19.77 12.81 -17.75
CA VAL A 399 -18.47 13.34 -18.16
C VAL A 399 -17.37 12.34 -17.92
N MET A 400 -16.35 12.36 -18.79
CA MET A 400 -15.03 11.78 -18.51
C MET A 400 -14.05 12.92 -18.32
N ARG A 401 -13.37 12.95 -17.18
CA ARG A 401 -12.29 13.90 -16.88
C ARG A 401 -11.02 13.14 -16.52
N ALA A 402 -9.89 13.79 -16.75
CA ALA A 402 -8.58 13.28 -16.37
C ALA A 402 -7.68 14.42 -15.91
N ARG A 403 -6.71 14.09 -15.08
CA ARG A 403 -5.70 15.02 -14.61
C ARG A 403 -4.31 14.40 -14.78
N GLU A 404 -3.42 15.15 -15.39
CA GLU A 404 -2.00 14.79 -15.43
C GLU A 404 -1.33 15.07 -14.09
N THR A 405 -0.29 14.33 -13.77
CA THR A 405 0.48 14.49 -12.52
C THR A 405 0.84 15.97 -12.30
N LYS A 406 0.49 16.49 -11.11
CA LYS A 406 0.73 17.89 -10.69
C LYS A 406 0.08 18.96 -11.57
N ALA A 407 -0.83 18.60 -12.48
CA ALA A 407 -1.61 19.62 -13.19
C ALA A 407 -2.57 20.32 -12.21
N PRO A 408 -2.77 21.63 -12.32
CA PRO A 408 -3.62 22.39 -11.39
C PRO A 408 -5.11 22.11 -11.61
N GLU A 409 -5.49 21.60 -12.77
CA GLU A 409 -6.89 21.43 -13.17
C GLU A 409 -7.11 20.08 -13.85
N GLU A 410 -8.34 19.59 -13.75
CA GLU A 410 -8.84 18.46 -14.53
C GLU A 410 -9.19 18.92 -15.94
N LYS A 411 -8.97 18.03 -16.93
CA LYS A 411 -9.41 18.23 -18.31
C LYS A 411 -10.64 17.37 -18.58
N GLU A 412 -11.69 17.97 -19.05
CA GLU A 412 -12.83 17.24 -19.55
C GLU A 412 -12.53 16.72 -20.97
N LEU A 413 -12.59 15.41 -21.14
CA LEU A 413 -12.21 14.69 -22.37
C LEU A 413 -13.44 14.21 -23.14
N ALA A 414 -14.56 14.01 -22.46
CA ALA A 414 -15.84 13.67 -23.09
C ALA A 414 -17.00 14.15 -22.22
N ARG A 415 -18.12 14.47 -22.89
CA ARG A 415 -19.37 14.91 -22.27
C ARG A 415 -20.56 14.50 -23.10
N ILE A 416 -21.60 13.99 -22.44
CA ILE A 416 -22.91 13.76 -23.06
C ILE A 416 -24.03 14.24 -22.12
N PRO A 417 -25.15 14.77 -22.64
CA PRO A 417 -26.35 15.03 -21.82
C PRO A 417 -26.85 13.75 -21.18
N TRP A 418 -27.30 13.86 -19.93
CA TRP A 418 -27.80 12.71 -19.17
C TRP A 418 -29.17 13.05 -18.56
N ASN A 419 -30.19 12.26 -18.89
CA ASN A 419 -31.58 12.55 -18.50
C ASN A 419 -32.08 11.70 -17.33
N GLU A 420 -31.26 10.75 -16.86
CA GLU A 420 -31.60 9.85 -15.77
C GLU A 420 -30.91 10.28 -14.48
N LYS A 421 -31.46 9.85 -13.33
CA LYS A 421 -30.86 10.09 -12.01
C LYS A 421 -29.73 9.12 -11.69
N THR A 422 -29.70 7.98 -12.35
CA THR A 422 -28.74 6.90 -12.12
C THR A 422 -27.92 6.63 -13.36
N ALA A 423 -26.68 6.12 -13.15
CA ALA A 423 -25.83 5.61 -14.20
C ALA A 423 -25.10 4.34 -13.72
N ARG A 424 -24.99 3.33 -14.59
CA ARG A 424 -24.03 2.24 -14.37
C ARG A 424 -22.76 2.58 -15.09
N LEU A 425 -21.65 2.61 -14.33
CA LEU A 425 -20.33 3.02 -14.78
C LEU A 425 -19.36 1.86 -14.64
N ARG A 426 -18.39 1.78 -15.55
CA ARG A 426 -17.32 0.79 -15.52
C ARG A 426 -15.99 1.46 -15.86
N ALA A 427 -14.93 1.03 -15.20
CA ALA A 427 -13.55 1.38 -15.51
C ALA A 427 -12.75 0.09 -15.71
N GLU A 428 -12.07 -0.03 -16.85
CA GLU A 428 -11.17 -1.13 -17.16
C GLU A 428 -9.74 -0.61 -17.25
N VAL A 429 -8.82 -1.22 -16.50
CA VAL A 429 -7.41 -0.85 -16.52
C VAL A 429 -6.55 -2.05 -16.92
N ARG A 430 -5.59 -1.78 -17.80
CA ARG A 430 -4.53 -2.71 -18.18
C ARG A 430 -3.18 -2.11 -17.79
N PHE A 431 -2.34 -2.94 -17.18
CA PHE A 431 -0.99 -2.56 -16.80
C PHE A 431 0.02 -3.19 -17.75
N ALA A 432 0.78 -2.36 -18.45
CA ALA A 432 1.84 -2.78 -19.37
C ALA A 432 2.97 -1.76 -19.35
N GLU A 433 4.22 -2.22 -19.45
CA GLU A 433 5.42 -1.37 -19.56
C GLU A 433 5.49 -0.28 -18.47
N GLY A 434 5.09 -0.60 -17.23
CA GLY A 434 5.10 0.34 -16.11
C GLY A 434 3.98 1.40 -16.14
N ARG A 435 3.04 1.32 -17.09
CA ARG A 435 1.91 2.25 -17.23
C ARG A 435 0.59 1.55 -16.95
N GLY A 436 -0.41 2.32 -16.58
CA GLY A 436 -1.80 1.88 -16.52
C GLY A 436 -2.61 2.59 -17.61
N GLU A 437 -3.26 1.85 -18.48
CA GLU A 437 -4.18 2.39 -19.48
C GLU A 437 -5.61 2.11 -19.04
N VAL A 438 -6.37 3.16 -18.73
CA VAL A 438 -7.76 3.04 -18.33
C VAL A 438 -8.70 3.50 -19.43
N LEU A 439 -9.79 2.76 -19.60
CA LEU A 439 -10.92 3.11 -20.43
C LEU A 439 -12.19 3.08 -19.60
N PHE A 440 -13.01 4.12 -19.74
CA PHE A 440 -14.26 4.26 -19.00
C PHE A 440 -15.46 3.97 -19.90
N TYR A 441 -16.48 3.35 -19.28
CA TYR A 441 -17.69 2.96 -19.99
C TYR A 441 -18.94 3.38 -19.20
N ARG A 442 -20.01 3.65 -19.92
CA ARG A 442 -21.37 3.72 -19.41
C ARG A 442 -22.19 2.54 -19.92
N MET A 443 -23.19 2.14 -19.19
CA MET A 443 -24.17 1.21 -19.70
C MET A 443 -25.23 1.96 -20.51
N GLU A 444 -25.38 1.61 -21.79
CA GLU A 444 -26.35 2.22 -22.68
C GLU A 444 -27.74 1.60 -22.54
N ASN A 445 -27.76 0.29 -22.39
CA ASN A 445 -28.96 -0.51 -22.10
C ASN A 445 -28.55 -1.64 -21.15
N GLU A 446 -29.46 -2.45 -20.68
CA GLU A 446 -29.18 -3.46 -19.64
C GLU A 446 -28.02 -4.43 -19.93
N THR A 447 -27.49 -4.46 -21.15
CA THR A 447 -26.50 -5.44 -21.59
C THR A 447 -25.28 -4.87 -22.34
N THR A 448 -25.30 -3.60 -22.73
CA THR A 448 -24.27 -3.01 -23.62
C THR A 448 -23.47 -1.93 -22.92
N TRP A 449 -22.15 -2.13 -22.85
CA TRP A 449 -21.21 -1.12 -22.41
C TRP A 449 -20.73 -0.28 -23.60
N GLU A 450 -20.81 1.03 -23.48
CA GLU A 450 -20.33 2.00 -24.44
C GLU A 450 -19.21 2.84 -23.83
N ALA A 451 -18.07 2.92 -24.50
CA ALA A 451 -16.94 3.72 -24.04
C ALA A 451 -17.28 5.22 -24.06
N LEU A 452 -16.84 5.95 -23.04
CA LEU A 452 -16.96 7.39 -22.97
C LEU A 452 -15.55 8.01 -22.86
N GLY A 453 -15.15 8.74 -23.88
CA GLY A 453 -13.86 9.39 -23.95
C GLY A 453 -12.71 8.48 -24.42
N PRO A 454 -11.50 9.01 -24.52
CA PRO A 454 -10.31 8.28 -24.95
C PRO A 454 -9.72 7.43 -23.82
N VAL A 455 -8.81 6.51 -24.18
CA VAL A 455 -7.92 5.87 -23.20
C VAL A 455 -7.10 6.93 -22.48
N HIS A 456 -7.05 6.86 -21.15
CA HIS A 456 -6.17 7.69 -20.32
C HIS A 456 -5.01 6.86 -19.80
N THR A 457 -3.79 7.41 -19.92
CA THR A 457 -2.57 6.74 -19.46
C THR A 457 -2.14 7.27 -18.10
N MET A 458 -1.99 6.38 -17.16
CA MET A 458 -1.54 6.67 -15.80
C MET A 458 -0.10 6.22 -15.59
N THR A 459 0.64 7.00 -14.80
CA THR A 459 2.04 6.71 -14.44
C THR A 459 2.24 6.80 -12.94
N TYR A 460 3.08 5.93 -12.41
CA TYR A 460 3.51 6.00 -11.01
C TYR A 460 4.47 7.16 -10.80
N GLN A 461 4.21 7.96 -9.77
CA GLN A 461 5.06 9.08 -9.36
C GLN A 461 5.14 9.13 -7.83
N LEU A 462 6.15 9.84 -7.31
CA LEU A 462 6.35 10.01 -5.87
C LEU A 462 5.34 10.97 -5.22
N ASP A 463 4.52 11.67 -5.99
CA ASP A 463 3.50 12.60 -5.49
C ASP A 463 2.42 11.90 -4.67
N HIS A 464 1.95 10.73 -5.11
CA HIS A 464 1.05 9.87 -4.33
C HIS A 464 1.78 8.72 -3.64
N PHE A 465 2.88 8.26 -4.23
CA PHE A 465 3.73 7.18 -3.75
C PHE A 465 2.98 5.88 -3.46
N ALA A 466 1.90 5.65 -4.17
CA ALA A 466 1.02 4.48 -4.07
C ALA A 466 0.54 4.04 -5.44
N GLY A 467 0.17 2.78 -5.59
CA GLY A 467 -0.42 2.24 -6.81
C GLY A 467 -1.83 2.75 -7.06
N ALA A 468 -2.27 2.65 -8.31
CA ALA A 468 -3.60 3.05 -8.73
C ALA A 468 -4.69 2.29 -8.00
N ARG A 469 -5.81 2.96 -7.70
CA ARG A 469 -6.97 2.37 -7.04
C ARG A 469 -8.27 2.76 -7.74
N PHE A 470 -9.21 1.84 -7.81
CA PHE A 470 -10.60 2.20 -8.09
C PHE A 470 -11.12 3.04 -6.94
N GLY A 471 -11.88 4.10 -7.23
CA GLY A 471 -12.43 4.98 -6.20
C GLY A 471 -13.86 5.40 -6.51
N LEU A 472 -14.72 5.38 -5.47
CA LEU A 472 -16.07 5.94 -5.48
C LEU A 472 -15.98 7.33 -4.88
N PHE A 473 -16.40 8.36 -5.61
CA PHE A 473 -16.18 9.74 -5.21
C PHE A 473 -17.40 10.65 -5.42
N LEU A 474 -17.45 11.71 -4.62
CA LEU A 474 -18.33 12.86 -4.81
C LEU A 474 -17.59 14.12 -4.34
N TYR A 475 -17.52 15.14 -5.18
CA TYR A 475 -17.03 16.46 -4.78
C TYR A 475 -17.92 17.58 -5.30
N ALA A 476 -17.83 18.76 -4.65
CA ALA A 476 -18.65 19.92 -4.91
C ALA A 476 -17.78 21.15 -5.25
N GLU A 477 -18.06 21.83 -6.34
CA GLU A 477 -17.33 23.03 -6.76
C GLU A 477 -18.02 24.33 -6.34
N LYS A 478 -19.34 24.33 -6.12
CA LYS A 478 -20.13 25.53 -5.90
C LYS A 478 -20.79 25.61 -4.52
N GLU A 479 -21.46 24.55 -4.10
CA GLU A 479 -22.14 24.50 -2.79
C GLU A 479 -22.09 23.09 -2.21
N THR A 480 -22.00 22.99 -0.89
CA THR A 480 -21.96 21.71 -0.17
C THR A 480 -23.36 21.19 0.18
N GLY A 481 -23.43 19.93 0.63
CA GLY A 481 -24.65 19.28 1.10
C GLY A 481 -25.38 18.46 0.03
N GLY A 482 -24.83 18.33 -1.17
CA GLY A 482 -25.25 17.33 -2.14
C GLY A 482 -24.83 15.93 -1.68
N SER A 483 -25.54 14.91 -2.18
CA SER A 483 -25.20 13.50 -1.87
C SER A 483 -25.39 12.60 -3.09
N ALA A 484 -24.59 11.53 -3.13
CA ALA A 484 -24.70 10.47 -4.12
C ALA A 484 -24.61 9.10 -3.45
N ASP A 485 -25.34 8.13 -4.01
CA ASP A 485 -25.35 6.75 -3.57
C ASP A 485 -24.64 5.85 -4.58
N PHE A 486 -23.83 4.95 -4.07
CA PHE A 486 -23.10 3.95 -4.85
C PHE A 486 -23.59 2.57 -4.45
N SER A 487 -23.98 1.76 -5.41
CA SER A 487 -24.48 0.41 -5.17
C SER A 487 -23.98 -0.58 -6.21
N ARG A 488 -24.10 -1.89 -5.92
CA ARG A 488 -23.71 -2.96 -6.84
C ARG A 488 -22.26 -2.80 -7.34
N PHE A 489 -21.34 -2.56 -6.45
CA PHE A 489 -19.92 -2.56 -6.85
C PHE A 489 -19.52 -3.98 -7.23
N ARG A 490 -18.89 -4.13 -8.40
CA ARG A 490 -18.34 -5.41 -8.89
C ARG A 490 -16.89 -5.23 -9.25
N TYR A 491 -16.06 -6.20 -8.89
CA TYR A 491 -14.64 -6.22 -9.17
C TYR A 491 -14.29 -7.44 -10.01
N GLU A 492 -13.72 -7.24 -11.17
CA GLU A 492 -13.25 -8.30 -12.06
C GLU A 492 -11.73 -8.27 -12.17
N SER A 493 -11.09 -9.42 -12.04
CA SER A 493 -9.65 -9.61 -12.28
C SER A 493 -9.43 -10.52 -13.48
N GLY A 494 -8.33 -10.30 -14.24
CA GLY A 494 -7.98 -11.14 -15.38
C GLY A 494 -8.98 -11.04 -16.53
N ILE A 495 -9.35 -9.83 -16.93
CA ILE A 495 -10.32 -9.58 -18.00
C ILE A 495 -9.71 -10.01 -19.33
N SER A 496 -10.35 -10.98 -20.02
CA SER A 496 -10.00 -11.31 -21.41
C SER A 496 -10.73 -10.34 -22.32
N ARG A 497 -10.03 -9.37 -22.90
CA ARG A 497 -10.57 -8.62 -24.05
C ARG A 497 -10.50 -9.50 -25.29
N PRO A 498 -11.55 -9.58 -26.12
CA PRO A 498 -11.41 -10.10 -27.47
C PRO A 498 -10.38 -9.26 -28.23
N GLU A 499 -9.42 -9.93 -28.90
CA GLU A 499 -8.39 -9.32 -29.74
C GLU A 499 -8.99 -8.48 -30.90
#